data_ee4d5493cf71b94ba28445970ad6c15d
#
_entry.id   ee4d5493cf71b94ba28445970ad6c15d
#
_cell.length_a   1.000
_cell.length_b   1.000
_cell.length_c   1.000
_cell.angle_alpha   90.00
_cell.angle_beta   90.00
_cell.angle_gamma   90.00
#
_symmetry.space_group_name_H-M   'P 1'
#
loop_
_entity.id
_entity.type
_entity.pdbx_description
1 polymer ?
#
loop_
_entity_poly.entity_id
_entity_poly.type
_entity_poly.pdbx_seq_one_letter_code
_entity_poly.pdbx_strand_id
1 'polypeptide(L)'
;MTNLEIIQELYRAFHEKDYDAFLRICTPDLEWIQNEGFPRGTIHRGAEAVVEGVFKAFDDNWESWSFDIEQYLDAGKTVIVIGSYAGRNRSTGKSFCSSAAHVYDLCDGKVSRFRQFTDTKVIWDAMN
;
A
#
# COMPACT_ATOMS: atom_id res chain seq x y z
N MET A 1 16.83 -3.70 12.66
CA MET A 1 16.32 -4.19 11.38
C MET A 1 16.89 -3.37 10.22
N THR A 2 17.20 -4.02 9.12
CA THR A 2 17.56 -3.33 7.88
C THR A 2 16.31 -2.64 7.29
N ASN A 3 16.53 -1.71 6.37
CA ASN A 3 15.40 -1.06 5.70
C ASN A 3 14.53 -2.07 4.95
N LEU A 4 15.14 -3.07 4.31
CA LEU A 4 14.40 -4.14 3.66
C LEU A 4 13.52 -4.91 4.66
N GLU A 5 14.06 -5.25 5.83
CA GLU A 5 13.31 -5.94 6.87
C GLU A 5 12.15 -5.11 7.42
N ILE A 6 12.34 -3.78 7.51
CA ILE A 6 11.27 -2.87 7.92
C ILE A 6 10.12 -2.90 6.92
N ILE A 7 10.41 -2.91 5.62
CA ILE A 7 9.37 -2.99 4.60
C ILE A 7 8.68 -4.35 4.63
N GLN A 8 9.40 -5.44 4.86
CA GLN A 8 8.79 -6.76 5.02
C GLN A 8 7.85 -6.78 6.23
N GLU A 9 8.24 -6.13 7.32
CA GLU A 9 7.38 -5.97 8.50
C GLU A 9 6.13 -5.14 8.19
N LEU A 10 6.25 -4.12 7.35
CA LEU A 10 5.11 -3.30 6.93
C LEU A 10 4.04 -4.18 6.26
N TYR A 11 4.43 -5.05 5.33
CA TYR A 11 3.48 -5.95 4.66
C TYR A 11 2.88 -6.97 5.60
N ARG A 12 3.67 -7.50 6.53
CA ARG A 12 3.15 -8.39 7.57
C ARG A 12 2.08 -7.68 8.39
N ALA A 13 2.38 -6.46 8.86
CA ALA A 13 1.46 -5.67 9.66
C ALA A 13 0.16 -5.37 8.90
N PHE A 14 0.27 -5.00 7.63
CA PHE A 14 -0.90 -4.78 6.79
C PHE A 14 -1.74 -6.05 6.64
N HIS A 15 -1.10 -7.16 6.31
CA HIS A 15 -1.76 -8.44 6.08
C HIS A 15 -2.48 -8.96 7.33
N GLU A 16 -1.86 -8.80 8.50
CA GLU A 16 -2.42 -9.23 9.77
C GLU A 16 -3.28 -8.16 10.45
N LYS A 17 -3.44 -7.00 9.82
CA LYS A 17 -4.17 -5.85 10.38
C LYS A 17 -3.61 -5.40 11.73
N ASP A 18 -2.30 -5.53 11.88
CA ASP A 18 -1.56 -5.07 13.05
C ASP A 18 -1.19 -3.59 12.86
N TYR A 19 -2.18 -2.73 13.04
CA TYR A 19 -2.00 -1.30 12.75
C TYR A 19 -1.06 -0.60 13.74
N ASP A 20 -0.98 -1.09 14.97
CA ASP A 20 -0.01 -0.55 15.94
C ASP A 20 1.42 -0.77 15.47
N ALA A 21 1.72 -1.92 14.89
CA ALA A 21 3.04 -2.20 14.31
C ALA A 21 3.33 -1.25 13.15
N PHE A 22 2.35 -1.01 12.27
CA PHE A 22 2.48 -0.06 11.17
C PHE A 22 2.79 1.35 11.68
N LEU A 23 2.06 1.81 12.68
CA LEU A 23 2.29 3.13 13.28
C LEU A 23 3.71 3.28 13.83
N ARG A 24 4.25 2.22 14.44
CA ARG A 24 5.59 2.25 15.04
C ARG A 24 6.72 2.35 14.03
N ILE A 25 6.53 1.86 12.82
CA ILE A 25 7.58 1.84 11.79
C ILE A 25 7.53 3.03 10.84
N CYS A 26 6.62 3.98 11.07
CA CYS A 26 6.47 5.17 10.24
C CYS A 26 6.95 6.42 10.97
N THR A 27 7.45 7.40 10.21
CA THR A 27 7.76 8.72 10.76
C THR A 27 6.47 9.48 11.07
N PRO A 28 6.51 10.46 12.01
CA PRO A 28 5.32 11.27 12.31
C PRO A 28 4.78 12.07 11.11
N ASP A 29 5.67 12.40 10.17
CA ASP A 29 5.35 13.18 8.97
C ASP A 29 5.25 12.32 7.71
N LEU A 30 4.95 11.05 7.86
CA LEU A 30 4.76 10.11 6.73
C LEU A 30 3.90 10.73 5.63
N GLU A 31 4.38 10.63 4.40
CA GLU A 31 3.59 10.94 3.20
C GLU A 31 3.26 9.64 2.47
N TRP A 32 1.98 9.36 2.30
CA TRP A 32 1.49 8.17 1.61
C TRP A 32 0.78 8.60 0.33
N ILE A 33 1.45 8.42 -0.81
CA ILE A 33 1.01 8.96 -2.09
C ILE A 33 0.48 7.84 -2.97
N GLN A 34 -0.83 7.84 -3.19
CA GLN A 34 -1.46 6.91 -4.11
C GLN A 34 -1.41 7.46 -5.52
N ASN A 35 -1.31 6.54 -6.48
CA ASN A 35 -1.21 6.83 -7.90
C ASN A 35 -2.36 7.71 -8.38
N GLU A 36 -2.07 8.71 -9.22
CA GLU A 36 -3.12 9.47 -9.89
C GLU A 36 -4.06 8.52 -10.61
N GLY A 37 -5.36 8.77 -10.49
CA GLY A 37 -6.38 7.90 -11.07
C GLY A 37 -6.75 6.72 -10.19
N PHE A 38 -6.00 6.42 -9.14
CA PHE A 38 -6.39 5.39 -8.19
C PHE A 38 -7.67 5.82 -7.45
N PRO A 39 -8.64 4.92 -7.23
CA PRO A 39 -9.85 5.27 -6.49
C PRO A 39 -9.54 5.90 -5.15
N ARG A 40 -10.05 7.10 -4.90
CA ARG A 40 -9.71 7.92 -3.72
C ARG A 40 -8.21 8.25 -3.66
N GLY A 41 -7.52 8.20 -4.79
CA GLY A 41 -6.10 8.52 -4.87
C GLY A 41 -5.83 9.94 -4.43
N THR A 42 -4.98 10.09 -3.41
CA THR A 42 -4.59 11.36 -2.85
C THR A 42 -3.36 11.15 -1.97
N ILE A 43 -2.89 12.22 -1.38
CA ILE A 43 -1.81 12.17 -0.39
C ILE A 43 -2.44 12.08 0.99
N HIS A 44 -2.08 11.02 1.72
CA HIS A 44 -2.44 10.87 3.13
C HIS A 44 -1.22 11.20 3.97
N ARG A 45 -1.39 12.03 4.98
CA ARG A 45 -0.28 12.45 5.85
C ARG A 45 -0.42 11.85 7.23
N GLY A 46 0.62 11.16 7.67
CA GLY A 46 0.65 10.44 8.94
C GLY A 46 0.08 9.03 8.83
N ALA A 47 0.61 8.13 9.64
CA ALA A 47 0.23 6.70 9.58
C ALA A 47 -1.23 6.46 9.97
N GLU A 48 -1.77 7.25 10.90
CA GLU A 48 -3.17 7.10 11.31
C GLU A 48 -4.13 7.41 10.14
N ALA A 49 -3.82 8.44 9.35
CA ALA A 49 -4.63 8.78 8.18
C ALA A 49 -4.59 7.66 7.14
N VAL A 50 -3.46 6.97 7.01
CA VAL A 50 -3.33 5.82 6.10
C VAL A 50 -4.18 4.65 6.57
N VAL A 51 -4.14 4.34 7.86
CA VAL A 51 -4.95 3.26 8.43
C VAL A 51 -6.45 3.53 8.20
N GLU A 52 -6.91 4.72 8.53
CA GLU A 52 -8.34 5.08 8.44
C GLU A 52 -8.78 5.29 6.98
N GLY A 53 -7.99 5.97 6.17
CA GLY A 53 -8.37 6.37 4.82
C GLY A 53 -8.00 5.40 3.72
N VAL A 54 -7.08 4.48 3.97
CA VAL A 54 -6.60 3.52 2.97
C VAL A 54 -6.88 2.09 3.40
N PHE A 55 -6.28 1.63 4.49
CA PHE A 55 -6.33 0.22 4.86
C PHE A 55 -7.73 -0.24 5.23
N LYS A 56 -8.43 0.51 6.06
CA LYS A 56 -9.80 0.17 6.44
C LYS A 56 -10.78 0.36 5.30
N ALA A 57 -10.51 1.29 4.38
CA ALA A 57 -11.36 1.53 3.22
C ALA A 57 -11.36 0.35 2.25
N PHE A 58 -10.30 -0.43 2.17
CA PHE A 58 -10.28 -1.65 1.35
C PHE A 58 -11.34 -2.64 1.82
N ASP A 59 -11.48 -2.83 3.13
CA ASP A 59 -12.49 -3.75 3.68
C ASP A 59 -13.91 -3.29 3.38
N ASP A 60 -14.15 -1.98 3.33
CA ASP A 60 -15.48 -1.42 3.08
C ASP A 60 -15.92 -1.59 1.63
N ASN A 61 -15.00 -1.42 0.68
CA ASN A 61 -15.31 -1.37 -0.75
C ASN A 61 -15.00 -2.68 -1.48
N TRP A 62 -14.14 -3.50 -0.94
CA TRP A 62 -13.67 -4.70 -1.58
C TRP A 62 -13.93 -5.94 -0.74
N GLU A 63 -14.51 -6.96 -1.36
CA GLU A 63 -14.71 -8.27 -0.73
C GLU A 63 -13.37 -8.94 -0.46
N SER A 64 -12.43 -8.76 -1.39
CA SER A 64 -11.04 -9.19 -1.25
C SER A 64 -10.12 -8.16 -1.88
N TRP A 65 -8.96 -7.95 -1.29
CA TRP A 65 -7.89 -7.10 -1.80
C TRP A 65 -6.57 -7.69 -1.33
N SER A 66 -5.71 -8.05 -2.25
CA SER A 66 -4.40 -8.61 -1.94
C SER A 66 -3.31 -7.97 -2.79
N PHE A 67 -2.09 -8.02 -2.29
CA PHE A 67 -0.90 -7.63 -3.01
C PHE A 67 0.10 -8.78 -2.96
N ASP A 68 0.30 -9.44 -4.11
CA ASP A 68 1.23 -10.55 -4.23
C ASP A 68 2.60 -10.00 -4.61
N ILE A 69 3.56 -10.14 -3.72
CA ILE A 69 4.92 -9.60 -3.89
C ILE A 69 5.74 -10.55 -4.76
N GLU A 70 6.32 -10.01 -5.83
CA GLU A 70 7.19 -10.76 -6.73
C GLU A 70 8.66 -10.51 -6.43
N GLN A 71 9.03 -9.27 -6.06
CA GLN A 71 10.41 -8.88 -5.93
C GLN A 71 10.58 -7.69 -5.00
N TYR A 72 11.61 -7.73 -4.17
CA TYR A 72 12.10 -6.58 -3.41
C TYR A 72 13.39 -6.09 -4.04
N LEU A 73 13.53 -4.77 -4.19
CA LEU A 73 14.76 -4.12 -4.65
C LEU A 73 15.25 -3.19 -3.55
N ASP A 74 16.40 -3.52 -2.97
CA ASP A 74 17.00 -2.73 -1.91
C ASP A 74 17.95 -1.69 -2.50
N ALA A 75 17.56 -0.43 -2.45
CA ALA A 75 18.34 0.71 -2.92
C ALA A 75 18.82 1.60 -1.75
N GLY A 76 19.13 1.01 -0.60
CA GLY A 76 19.63 1.71 0.58
C GLY A 76 18.52 2.42 1.33
N LYS A 77 18.39 3.72 1.15
CA LYS A 77 17.33 4.52 1.80
C LYS A 77 15.98 4.40 1.10
N THR A 78 15.95 3.73 -0.04
CA THR A 78 14.74 3.49 -0.82
C THR A 78 14.60 2.00 -1.06
N VAL A 79 13.42 1.46 -0.82
CA VAL A 79 13.08 0.06 -1.12
C VAL A 79 11.94 0.06 -2.10
N ILE A 80 12.11 -0.70 -3.20
CA ILE A 80 11.09 -0.84 -4.24
C ILE A 80 10.52 -2.25 -4.17
N VAL A 81 9.20 -2.36 -4.22
CA VAL A 81 8.51 -3.65 -4.17
C VAL A 81 7.67 -3.80 -5.42
N ILE A 82 7.94 -4.83 -6.18
CA ILE A 82 7.22 -5.16 -7.41
C ILE A 82 6.26 -6.29 -7.10
N GLY A 83 5.02 -6.15 -7.55
CA GLY A 83 4.00 -7.17 -7.33
C GLY A 83 2.75 -6.95 -8.13
N SER A 84 1.67 -7.59 -7.71
CA SER A 84 0.38 -7.49 -8.37
C SER A 84 -0.74 -7.37 -7.35
N TYR A 85 -1.66 -6.44 -7.59
CA TYR A 85 -2.93 -6.38 -6.88
C TYR A 85 -3.90 -7.40 -7.47
N ALA A 86 -4.72 -7.98 -6.61
CA ALA A 86 -5.89 -8.75 -7.02
C ALA A 86 -7.02 -8.41 -6.07
N GLY A 87 -8.23 -8.28 -6.59
CA GLY A 87 -9.35 -7.92 -5.75
C GLY A 87 -10.69 -8.23 -6.41
N ARG A 88 -11.74 -8.23 -5.58
CA ARG A 88 -13.13 -8.37 -6.02
C ARG A 88 -13.95 -7.28 -5.35
N ASN A 89 -14.66 -6.49 -6.17
CA ASN A 89 -15.46 -5.38 -5.69
C ASN A 89 -16.77 -5.88 -5.06
N ARG A 90 -17.12 -5.34 -3.89
CA ARG A 90 -18.34 -5.74 -3.18
C ARG A 90 -19.62 -5.42 -3.94
N SER A 91 -19.67 -4.24 -4.56
CA SER A 91 -20.89 -3.75 -5.22
C SER A 91 -21.14 -4.43 -6.55
N THR A 92 -20.11 -4.68 -7.33
CA THR A 92 -20.24 -5.22 -8.70
C THR A 92 -20.01 -6.72 -8.78
N GLY A 93 -19.27 -7.29 -7.82
CA GLY A 93 -18.81 -8.67 -7.87
C GLY A 93 -17.73 -8.93 -8.90
N LYS A 94 -17.22 -7.89 -9.56
CA LYS A 94 -16.18 -8.02 -10.58
C LYS A 94 -14.80 -8.09 -9.95
N SER A 95 -13.93 -8.91 -10.53
CA SER A 95 -12.55 -9.08 -10.11
C SER A 95 -11.61 -8.34 -11.03
N PHE A 96 -10.41 -8.00 -10.50
CA PHE A 96 -9.34 -7.42 -11.29
C PHE A 96 -7.99 -7.98 -10.85
N CYS A 97 -6.99 -7.80 -11.70
CA CYS A 97 -5.59 -8.03 -11.41
C CYS A 97 -4.79 -6.90 -12.06
N SER A 98 -3.85 -6.31 -11.33
CA SER A 98 -3.08 -5.17 -11.82
C SER A 98 -1.65 -5.23 -11.30
N SER A 99 -0.67 -5.09 -12.20
CA SER A 99 0.74 -4.95 -11.80
C SER A 99 0.93 -3.66 -11.03
N ALA A 100 1.81 -3.68 -10.04
CA ALA A 100 2.07 -2.52 -9.21
C ALA A 100 3.53 -2.46 -8.76
N ALA A 101 4.00 -1.24 -8.52
CA ALA A 101 5.26 -0.96 -7.87
C ALA A 101 5.01 -0.03 -6.70
N HIS A 102 5.61 -0.38 -5.56
CA HIS A 102 5.60 0.44 -4.36
C HIS A 102 7.00 0.96 -4.12
N VAL A 103 7.15 2.26 -3.95
CA VAL A 103 8.44 2.90 -3.68
C VAL A 103 8.40 3.52 -2.29
N TYR A 104 9.25 3.02 -1.40
CA TYR A 104 9.35 3.48 -0.02
C TYR A 104 10.65 4.21 0.20
N ASP A 105 10.57 5.41 0.78
CA ASP A 105 11.74 6.09 1.32
C ASP A 105 11.75 5.93 2.83
N LEU A 106 12.94 5.68 3.39
CA LEU A 106 13.11 5.50 4.83
C LEU A 106 14.08 6.54 5.37
N CYS A 107 13.84 6.97 6.60
CA CYS A 107 14.67 7.91 7.33
C CYS A 107 14.86 7.39 8.75
N ASP A 108 16.11 7.20 9.15
CA ASP A 108 16.47 6.71 10.48
C ASP A 108 15.71 5.44 10.89
N GLY A 109 15.61 4.49 9.97
CA GLY A 109 14.95 3.21 10.20
C GLY A 109 13.43 3.26 10.25
N LYS A 110 12.81 4.31 9.72
CA LYS A 110 11.36 4.44 9.65
C LYS A 110 10.91 4.87 8.26
N VAL A 111 9.73 4.42 7.87
CA VAL A 111 9.13 4.78 6.59
C VAL A 111 8.69 6.24 6.63
N SER A 112 9.22 7.04 5.73
CA SER A 112 8.90 8.48 5.62
C SER A 112 8.03 8.81 4.42
N ARG A 113 8.05 7.98 3.39
CA ARG A 113 7.29 8.23 2.16
C ARG A 113 6.97 6.93 1.45
N PHE A 114 5.76 6.84 0.93
CA PHE A 114 5.31 5.76 0.07
C PHE A 114 4.74 6.35 -1.22
N ARG A 115 5.12 5.77 -2.35
CA ARG A 115 4.55 6.09 -3.66
C ARG A 115 4.07 4.82 -4.33
N GLN A 116 2.81 4.84 -4.80
CA GLN A 116 2.19 3.73 -5.50
C GLN A 116 2.18 4.00 -7.01
N PHE A 117 2.50 2.99 -7.80
CA PHE A 117 2.38 3.02 -9.27
C PHE A 117 1.67 1.77 -9.72
N THR A 118 0.52 1.93 -10.39
CA THR A 118 -0.29 0.80 -10.84
C THR A 118 -1.18 1.21 -12.01
N ASP A 119 -1.70 0.23 -12.75
CA ASP A 119 -2.73 0.46 -13.75
C ASP A 119 -4.07 0.67 -13.05
N THR A 120 -4.58 1.89 -13.13
CA THR A 120 -5.83 2.26 -12.45
C THR A 120 -7.08 1.90 -13.25
N LYS A 121 -6.95 1.73 -14.58
CA LYS A 121 -8.10 1.44 -15.44
C LYS A 121 -8.79 0.13 -15.07
N VAL A 122 -8.01 -0.94 -14.87
CA VAL A 122 -8.58 -2.25 -14.55
C VAL A 122 -9.29 -2.23 -13.19
N ILE A 123 -8.82 -1.40 -12.26
CA ILE A 123 -9.45 -1.24 -10.94
C ILE A 123 -10.81 -0.54 -11.10
N TRP A 124 -10.85 0.56 -11.86
CA TRP A 124 -12.09 1.28 -12.15
C TRP A 124 -13.08 0.41 -12.93
N ASP A 125 -12.60 -0.41 -13.87
CA ASP A 125 -13.45 -1.32 -14.62
C ASP A 125 -14.14 -2.33 -13.70
N ALA A 126 -13.47 -2.78 -12.64
CA ALA A 126 -14.06 -3.68 -11.64
C ALA A 126 -15.09 -2.97 -10.75
N MET A 127 -15.03 -1.65 -10.64
CA MET A 127 -15.95 -0.85 -9.81
C MET A 127 -17.24 -0.48 -10.54
N ASN A 128 -17.32 -0.72 -11.83
CA ASN A 128 -18.47 -0.33 -12.68
C ASN A 128 -19.12 -1.58 -13.36
#